data_9de7bd0a1bf77c9c45ec504756c4ffcd
#
_entry.id   9de7bd0a1bf77c9c45ec504756c4ffcd
#
_cell.length_a   1.000
_cell.length_b   1.000
_cell.length_c   1.000
_cell.angle_alpha   90.00
_cell.angle_beta   90.00
_cell.angle_gamma   90.00
#
_symmetry.space_group_name_H-M   'P 1'
#
loop_
_entity.id
_entity.type
_entity.pdbx_description
1 polymer ?
#
loop_
_entity_poly.entity_id
_entity_poly.type
_entity_poly.pdbx_seq_one_letter_code
_entity_poly.pdbx_strand_id
1 'polypeptide(L)'
;MVFVLDPLALPRVQAQMSTARDLSKILVATGDQEEAYASVVDRLNSEAVDLRNRHLAVVLTKTDVLRKLPIGKSLDPQTSDTVRDWLIEIEQDGFVRRIESDFGDVRFFAIDSLVLRDLHDPLTPLRVIDWVLSSQEVPIKLLPSLKPEATSKGSDSNS
;
A
#
# COMPACT_ATOMS: atom_id res chain seq x y z
N MET A 1 -9.54 8.77 2.47
CA MET A 1 -10.07 7.45 2.86
C MET A 1 -8.93 6.42 2.86
N VAL A 2 -9.06 5.32 3.63
CA VAL A 2 -8.09 4.21 3.61
C VAL A 2 -8.87 2.92 3.35
N PHE A 3 -8.45 2.14 2.36
CA PHE A 3 -8.95 0.82 2.07
C PHE A 3 -7.85 -0.21 2.34
N VAL A 4 -8.10 -1.12 3.28
CA VAL A 4 -7.14 -2.16 3.66
C VAL A 4 -7.43 -3.41 2.85
N LEU A 5 -6.44 -3.85 2.07
CA LEU A 5 -6.49 -5.01 1.21
C LEU A 5 -5.66 -6.15 1.84
N ASP A 6 -6.28 -7.30 2.07
CA ASP A 6 -5.56 -8.52 2.44
C ASP A 6 -5.09 -9.25 1.17
N PRO A 7 -3.82 -9.15 0.79
CA PRO A 7 -3.34 -9.77 -0.44
C PRO A 7 -3.45 -11.30 -0.42
N LEU A 8 -3.52 -11.91 0.77
CA LEU A 8 -3.65 -13.37 0.90
C LEU A 8 -5.04 -13.87 0.50
N ALA A 9 -6.04 -12.99 0.44
CA ALA A 9 -7.39 -13.30 -0.04
C ALA A 9 -7.51 -13.25 -1.57
N LEU A 10 -6.51 -12.71 -2.27
CA LEU A 10 -6.53 -12.61 -3.74
C LEU A 10 -6.35 -13.98 -4.40
N PRO A 11 -7.12 -14.30 -5.47
CA PRO A 11 -7.18 -15.65 -6.05
C PRO A 11 -5.82 -16.21 -6.45
N ARG A 12 -4.97 -15.39 -7.09
CA ARG A 12 -3.62 -15.81 -7.50
C ARG A 12 -2.70 -16.12 -6.33
N VAL A 13 -2.83 -15.36 -5.25
CA VAL A 13 -2.06 -15.58 -4.03
C VAL A 13 -2.55 -16.83 -3.31
N GLN A 14 -3.87 -17.01 -3.18
CA GLN A 14 -4.47 -18.21 -2.59
C GLN A 14 -4.05 -19.50 -3.33
N ALA A 15 -4.00 -19.47 -4.65
CA ALA A 15 -3.53 -20.60 -5.45
C ALA A 15 -2.10 -21.04 -5.07
N GLN A 16 -1.21 -20.09 -4.76
CA GLN A 16 0.13 -20.42 -4.29
C GLN A 16 0.18 -20.84 -2.82
N MET A 17 -0.65 -20.24 -1.96
CA MET A 17 -0.74 -20.62 -0.55
C MET A 17 -1.20 -22.05 -0.36
N SER A 18 -2.12 -22.53 -1.19
CA SER A 18 -2.64 -23.91 -1.11
C SER A 18 -1.54 -24.97 -1.34
N THR A 19 -0.48 -24.62 -2.03
CA THR A 19 0.69 -25.49 -2.27
C THR A 19 1.76 -25.37 -1.20
N ALA A 20 1.73 -24.32 -0.37
CA ALA A 20 2.72 -24.04 0.67
C ALA A 20 2.23 -24.55 2.04
N ARG A 21 2.67 -25.75 2.43
CA ARG A 21 2.22 -26.43 3.67
C ARG A 21 2.31 -25.59 4.95
N ASP A 22 3.33 -24.76 5.06
CA ASP A 22 3.59 -23.95 6.26
C ASP A 22 2.67 -22.72 6.36
N LEU A 23 2.04 -22.32 5.26
CA LEU A 23 1.18 -21.12 5.19
C LEU A 23 -0.31 -21.44 5.24
N SER A 24 -0.69 -22.71 5.15
CA SER A 24 -2.10 -23.16 5.13
C SER A 24 -2.90 -22.85 6.42
N LYS A 25 -2.21 -22.53 7.52
CA LYS A 25 -2.80 -22.18 8.82
C LYS A 25 -3.00 -20.69 9.05
N ILE A 26 -2.57 -19.85 8.11
CA ILE A 26 -2.67 -18.40 8.25
C ILE A 26 -4.12 -17.99 7.99
N LEU A 27 -4.65 -17.17 8.89
CA LEU A 27 -5.98 -16.60 8.74
C LEU A 27 -5.98 -15.62 7.55
N VAL A 28 -6.83 -15.90 6.59
CA VAL A 28 -7.08 -15.06 5.42
C VAL A 28 -8.42 -14.36 5.61
N ALA A 29 -8.57 -13.15 5.09
CA ALA A 29 -9.84 -12.45 5.09
C ALA A 29 -10.90 -13.30 4.36
N THR A 30 -12.09 -13.39 4.94
CA THR A 30 -13.23 -14.08 4.34
C THR A 30 -14.09 -13.07 3.59
N GLY A 31 -14.56 -13.45 2.42
CA GLY A 31 -15.40 -12.61 1.56
C GLY A 31 -14.62 -11.94 0.41
N ASP A 32 -15.39 -11.46 -0.54
CA ASP A 32 -14.88 -10.77 -1.70
C ASP A 32 -14.54 -9.32 -1.34
N GLN A 33 -13.28 -8.95 -1.48
CA GLN A 33 -12.80 -7.61 -1.14
C GLN A 33 -13.23 -6.56 -2.19
N GLU A 34 -13.44 -6.96 -3.44
CA GLU A 34 -14.00 -6.07 -4.47
C GLU A 34 -15.47 -5.78 -4.19
N GLU A 35 -16.24 -6.79 -3.74
CA GLU A 35 -17.64 -6.61 -3.33
C GLU A 35 -17.73 -5.71 -2.11
N ALA A 36 -16.86 -5.91 -1.11
CA ALA A 36 -16.78 -5.04 0.07
C ALA A 36 -16.46 -3.58 -0.31
N TYR A 37 -15.50 -3.39 -1.20
CA TYR A 37 -15.17 -2.07 -1.74
C TYR A 37 -16.38 -1.46 -2.47
N ALA A 38 -17.02 -2.22 -3.36
CA ALA A 38 -18.18 -1.78 -4.11
C ALA A 38 -19.31 -1.30 -3.19
N SER A 39 -19.63 -2.08 -2.16
CA SER A 39 -20.66 -1.72 -1.18
C SER A 39 -20.38 -0.40 -0.47
N VAL A 40 -19.12 -0.14 -0.12
CA VAL A 40 -18.74 1.14 0.51
C VAL A 40 -18.87 2.30 -0.46
N VAL A 41 -18.40 2.13 -1.71
CA VAL A 41 -18.50 3.16 -2.75
C VAL A 41 -19.96 3.47 -3.07
N ASP A 42 -20.79 2.46 -3.25
CA ASP A 42 -22.22 2.62 -3.55
C ASP A 42 -22.95 3.37 -2.41
N ARG A 43 -22.60 3.07 -1.16
CA ARG A 43 -23.14 3.79 -0.01
C ARG A 43 -22.70 5.25 -0.01
N LEU A 44 -21.42 5.55 -0.22
CA LEU A 44 -20.92 6.92 -0.27
C LEU A 44 -21.58 7.72 -1.42
N ASN A 45 -21.76 7.08 -2.58
CA ASN A 45 -22.47 7.69 -3.71
C ASN A 45 -23.95 7.97 -3.36
N SER A 46 -24.62 7.07 -2.64
CA SER A 46 -26.00 7.28 -2.19
C SER A 46 -26.15 8.44 -1.20
N GLU A 47 -25.10 8.72 -0.47
CA GLU A 47 -24.99 9.86 0.46
C GLU A 47 -24.48 11.15 -0.25
N ALA A 48 -24.41 11.14 -1.59
CA ALA A 48 -23.93 12.24 -2.44
C ALA A 48 -22.52 12.72 -2.10
N VAL A 49 -21.64 11.82 -1.63
CA VAL A 49 -20.22 12.12 -1.43
C VAL A 49 -19.51 12.19 -2.77
N ASP A 50 -18.87 13.30 -3.06
CA ASP A 50 -18.05 13.47 -4.27
C ASP A 50 -16.69 12.77 -4.08
N LEU A 51 -16.60 11.52 -4.53
CA LEU A 51 -15.38 10.71 -4.43
C LEU A 51 -14.26 11.20 -5.35
N ARG A 52 -14.59 11.88 -6.46
CA ARG A 52 -13.61 12.44 -7.39
C ARG A 52 -12.73 13.52 -6.75
N ASN A 53 -13.24 14.19 -5.74
CA ASN A 53 -12.50 15.17 -4.94
C ASN A 53 -11.93 14.57 -3.65
N ARG A 54 -11.83 13.25 -3.56
CA ARG A 54 -11.29 12.55 -2.39
C ARG A 54 -10.04 11.75 -2.73
N HIS A 55 -9.19 11.60 -1.71
CA HIS A 55 -7.98 10.80 -1.74
C HIS A 55 -8.23 9.40 -1.16
N LEU A 56 -7.72 8.37 -1.81
CA LEU A 56 -7.79 6.99 -1.35
C LEU A 56 -6.39 6.39 -1.20
N ALA A 57 -6.07 5.93 0.01
CA ALA A 57 -4.94 5.03 0.23
C ALA A 57 -5.42 3.57 0.15
N VAL A 58 -4.87 2.80 -0.77
CA VAL A 58 -5.03 1.34 -0.85
C VAL A 58 -3.83 0.71 -0.16
N VAL A 59 -4.06 -0.05 0.90
CA VAL A 59 -3.01 -0.53 1.79
C VAL A 59 -2.97 -2.05 1.81
N LEU A 60 -1.96 -2.64 1.17
CA LEU A 60 -1.68 -4.06 1.24
C LEU A 60 -1.03 -4.38 2.59
N THR A 61 -1.63 -5.29 3.32
CA THR A 61 -1.13 -5.79 4.61
C THR A 61 -0.45 -7.15 4.46
N LYS A 62 0.04 -7.72 5.55
CA LYS A 62 0.63 -9.08 5.58
C LYS A 62 1.76 -9.31 4.56
N THR A 63 2.50 -8.26 4.23
CA THR A 63 3.59 -8.35 3.24
C THR A 63 4.71 -9.27 3.69
N ASP A 64 4.89 -9.48 4.99
CA ASP A 64 5.82 -10.44 5.59
C ASP A 64 5.50 -11.88 5.18
N VAL A 65 4.21 -12.23 5.12
CA VAL A 65 3.73 -13.53 4.64
C VAL A 65 3.80 -13.60 3.12
N LEU A 66 3.30 -12.57 2.45
CA LEU A 66 3.26 -12.49 1.00
C LEU A 66 4.64 -12.71 0.37
N ARG A 67 5.68 -12.11 0.94
CA ARG A 67 7.08 -12.21 0.46
C ARG A 67 7.70 -13.61 0.61
N LYS A 68 7.08 -14.49 1.38
CA LYS A 68 7.48 -15.92 1.45
C LYS A 68 7.00 -16.71 0.24
N LEU A 69 6.02 -16.19 -0.49
CA LEU A 69 5.50 -16.79 -1.71
C LEU A 69 6.29 -16.30 -2.94
N PRO A 70 6.44 -17.14 -4.00
CA PRO A 70 7.07 -16.72 -5.24
C PRO A 70 6.47 -15.44 -5.83
N ILE A 71 5.13 -15.32 -5.83
CA ILE A 71 4.39 -14.17 -6.36
C ILE A 71 4.68 -12.87 -5.58
N GLY A 72 5.00 -12.96 -4.29
CA GLY A 72 5.31 -11.79 -3.47
C GLY A 72 6.75 -11.29 -3.60
N LYS A 73 7.62 -12.03 -4.30
CA LYS A 73 9.02 -11.63 -4.48
C LYS A 73 9.18 -10.47 -5.47
N SER A 74 8.25 -10.33 -6.42
CA SER A 74 8.23 -9.21 -7.37
C SER A 74 7.63 -7.93 -6.77
N LEU A 75 6.99 -8.00 -5.59
CA LEU A 75 6.43 -6.82 -4.93
C LEU A 75 7.53 -5.87 -4.47
N ASP A 76 7.63 -4.72 -5.11
CA ASP A 76 8.46 -3.60 -4.67
C ASP A 76 7.61 -2.57 -3.90
N PRO A 77 7.86 -2.39 -2.58
CA PRO A 77 7.09 -1.46 -1.75
C PRO A 77 7.56 0.00 -1.83
N GLN A 78 8.57 0.30 -2.66
CA GLN A 78 9.22 1.62 -2.67
C GLN A 78 8.27 2.74 -3.10
N THR A 79 7.48 2.52 -4.13
CA THR A 79 6.58 3.53 -4.69
C THR A 79 5.14 3.04 -4.82
N SER A 80 4.21 3.98 -4.93
CA SER A 80 2.80 3.65 -5.21
C SER A 80 2.66 2.92 -6.55
N ASP A 81 3.42 3.34 -7.55
CA ASP A 81 3.33 2.80 -8.90
C ASP A 81 3.80 1.34 -8.95
N THR A 82 4.89 1.01 -8.25
CA THR A 82 5.40 -0.36 -8.19
C THR A 82 4.44 -1.31 -7.47
N VAL A 83 3.76 -0.85 -6.41
CA VAL A 83 2.72 -1.64 -5.73
C VAL A 83 1.49 -1.81 -6.62
N ARG A 84 1.07 -0.75 -7.31
CA ARG A 84 -0.01 -0.78 -8.29
C ARG A 84 0.27 -1.77 -9.42
N ASP A 85 1.46 -1.70 -10.02
CA ASP A 85 1.86 -2.55 -11.14
C ASP A 85 1.91 -4.02 -10.72
N TRP A 86 2.34 -4.30 -9.48
CA TRP A 86 2.27 -5.65 -8.92
C TRP A 86 0.83 -6.17 -8.83
N LEU A 87 -0.14 -5.34 -8.43
CA LEU A 87 -1.55 -5.74 -8.43
C LEU A 87 -2.04 -6.09 -9.84
N ILE A 88 -1.62 -5.34 -10.85
CA ILE A 88 -1.94 -5.62 -12.26
C ILE A 88 -1.30 -6.95 -12.70
N GLU A 89 -0.03 -7.19 -12.34
CA GLU A 89 0.69 -8.44 -12.66
C GLU A 89 -0.04 -9.67 -12.10
N ILE A 90 -0.67 -9.54 -10.94
CA ILE A 90 -1.44 -10.62 -10.32
C ILE A 90 -2.93 -10.66 -10.73
N GLU A 91 -3.26 -10.09 -11.86
CA GLU A 91 -4.61 -10.10 -12.46
C GLU A 91 -5.68 -9.32 -11.67
N GLN A 92 -5.27 -8.25 -10.98
CA GLN A 92 -6.18 -7.32 -10.29
C GLN A 92 -6.38 -6.01 -11.07
N ASP A 93 -6.11 -6.01 -12.37
CA ASP A 93 -6.19 -4.81 -13.22
C ASP A 93 -7.60 -4.21 -13.29
N GLY A 94 -8.64 -5.04 -13.29
CA GLY A 94 -10.03 -4.60 -13.23
C GLY A 94 -10.34 -3.83 -11.96
N PHE A 95 -9.91 -4.35 -10.81
CA PHE A 95 -10.09 -3.71 -9.51
C PHE A 95 -9.28 -2.40 -9.40
N VAL A 96 -8.03 -2.40 -9.84
CA VAL A 96 -7.18 -1.20 -9.86
C VAL A 96 -7.84 -0.08 -10.69
N ARG A 97 -8.29 -0.39 -11.92
CA ARG A 97 -8.96 0.59 -12.80
C ARG A 97 -10.24 1.13 -12.18
N ARG A 98 -11.02 0.28 -11.53
CA ARG A 98 -12.23 0.71 -10.84
C ARG A 98 -11.92 1.72 -9.75
N ILE A 99 -10.95 1.41 -8.87
CA ILE A 99 -10.52 2.31 -7.81
C ILE A 99 -10.05 3.67 -8.36
N GLU A 100 -9.22 3.64 -9.40
CA GLU A 100 -8.71 4.85 -10.06
C GLU A 100 -9.82 5.64 -10.80
N SER A 101 -10.88 4.95 -11.19
CA SER A 101 -12.07 5.59 -11.77
C SER A 101 -12.94 6.26 -10.72
N ASP A 102 -13.05 5.68 -9.53
CA ASP A 102 -13.94 6.19 -8.47
C ASP A 102 -13.35 7.40 -7.73
N PHE A 103 -12.03 7.43 -7.52
CA PHE A 103 -11.35 8.48 -6.73
C PHE A 103 -10.46 9.38 -7.60
N GLY A 104 -10.28 10.64 -7.16
CA GLY A 104 -9.45 11.61 -7.89
C GLY A 104 -7.97 11.45 -7.69
N ASP A 105 -7.55 10.99 -6.51
CA ASP A 105 -6.15 10.67 -6.19
C ASP A 105 -6.09 9.35 -5.42
N VAL A 106 -5.36 8.38 -5.95
CA VAL A 106 -5.22 7.04 -5.38
C VAL A 106 -3.75 6.75 -5.18
N ARG A 107 -3.40 6.25 -3.98
CA ARG A 107 -2.06 5.75 -3.71
C ARG A 107 -2.09 4.34 -3.15
N PHE A 108 -1.16 3.54 -3.62
CA PHE A 108 -1.00 2.15 -3.22
C PHE A 108 0.20 2.01 -2.29
N PHE A 109 0.01 1.30 -1.19
CA PHE A 109 1.03 1.05 -0.19
C PHE A 109 1.10 -0.43 0.12
N ALA A 110 2.30 -0.95 0.32
CA ALA A 110 2.52 -2.25 0.92
C ALA A 110 3.15 -2.03 2.30
N ILE A 111 2.55 -2.60 3.35
CA ILE A 111 3.01 -2.40 4.72
C ILE A 111 3.20 -3.72 5.46
N ASP A 112 4.09 -3.68 6.45
CA ASP A 112 4.23 -4.72 7.45
C ASP A 112 3.97 -4.11 8.83
N SER A 113 2.96 -4.61 9.53
CA SER A 113 2.55 -4.11 10.84
C SER A 113 2.99 -4.99 12.01
N LEU A 114 3.59 -6.15 11.74
CA LEU A 114 3.98 -7.11 12.78
C LEU A 114 5.31 -6.77 13.45
N VAL A 115 6.17 -6.05 12.76
CA VAL A 115 7.50 -5.67 13.25
C VAL A 115 7.60 -4.16 13.30
N LEU A 116 8.15 -3.63 14.42
CA LEU A 116 8.49 -2.21 14.48
C LEU A 116 9.57 -1.92 13.45
N ARG A 117 9.21 -1.11 12.45
CA ARG A 117 10.09 -0.79 11.35
C ARG A 117 10.71 0.59 11.53
N ASP A 118 11.91 0.75 10.99
CA ASP A 118 12.56 2.04 10.88
C ASP A 118 11.67 3.01 10.08
N LEU A 119 11.76 4.30 10.39
CA LEU A 119 10.97 5.35 9.70
C LEU A 119 11.27 5.42 8.20
N HIS A 120 12.44 4.96 7.78
CA HIS A 120 12.87 4.94 6.37
C HIS A 120 12.55 3.61 5.66
N ASP A 121 12.07 2.59 6.40
CA ASP A 121 11.67 1.32 5.78
C ASP A 121 10.42 1.55 4.90
N PRO A 122 10.46 1.14 3.61
CA PRO A 122 9.33 1.32 2.71
C PRO A 122 8.06 0.56 3.16
N LEU A 123 8.19 -0.44 4.01
CA LEU A 123 7.06 -1.19 4.57
C LEU A 123 6.48 -0.58 5.86
N THR A 124 6.99 0.58 6.31
CA THR A 124 6.46 1.21 7.53
C THR A 124 5.02 1.71 7.34
N PRO A 125 4.10 1.42 8.27
CA PRO A 125 2.74 1.97 8.23
C PRO A 125 2.70 3.51 8.30
N LEU A 126 3.75 4.14 8.84
CA LEU A 126 3.83 5.60 8.98
C LEU A 126 3.77 6.33 7.63
N ARG A 127 4.20 5.71 6.53
CA ARG A 127 4.08 6.29 5.19
C ARG A 127 2.62 6.53 4.78
N VAL A 128 1.72 5.62 5.16
CA VAL A 128 0.28 5.77 4.89
C VAL A 128 -0.27 6.94 5.68
N ILE A 129 0.07 7.01 6.98
CA ILE A 129 -0.41 8.06 7.88
C ILE A 129 0.13 9.43 7.42
N ASP A 130 1.42 9.50 7.10
CA ASP A 130 2.05 10.73 6.61
C ASP A 130 1.38 11.25 5.33
N TRP A 131 1.10 10.35 4.38
CA TRP A 131 0.40 10.72 3.16
C TRP A 131 -1.05 11.16 3.42
N VAL A 132 -1.79 10.44 4.27
CA VAL A 132 -3.18 10.80 4.61
C VAL A 132 -3.24 12.16 5.28
N LEU A 133 -2.33 12.46 6.22
CA LEU A 133 -2.26 13.76 6.88
C LEU A 133 -1.88 14.87 5.90
N SER A 134 -0.91 14.62 5.03
CA SER A 134 -0.48 15.58 4.00
C SER A 134 -1.60 15.89 2.99
N SER A 135 -2.39 14.88 2.62
CA SER A 135 -3.51 15.03 1.68
C SER A 135 -4.69 15.81 2.28
N GLN A 136 -4.72 16.00 3.59
CA GLN A 136 -5.75 16.77 4.31
C GLN A 136 -5.26 18.16 4.74
N GLU A 137 -4.10 18.61 4.21
CA GLU A 137 -3.46 19.87 4.59
C GLU A 137 -3.16 19.99 6.10
N VAL A 138 -3.01 18.85 6.78
CA VAL A 138 -2.62 18.83 8.18
C VAL A 138 -1.12 19.11 8.27
N PRO A 139 -0.66 20.14 9.00
CA PRO A 139 0.74 20.59 9.01
C PRO A 139 1.67 19.68 9.82
N ILE A 140 1.31 18.45 10.05
CA ILE A 140 2.12 17.46 10.79
C ILE A 140 2.81 16.53 9.83
N LYS A 141 4.15 16.50 9.85
CA LYS A 141 4.97 15.51 9.14
C LYS A 141 5.48 14.47 10.14
N LEU A 142 5.13 13.21 9.94
CA LEU A 142 5.58 12.09 10.78
C LEU A 142 6.94 11.56 10.35
N LEU A 143 7.29 11.72 9.07
CA LEU A 143 8.57 11.28 8.55
C LEU A 143 9.55 12.46 8.49
N PRO A 144 10.80 12.27 8.96
CA PRO A 144 11.81 13.30 8.83
C PRO A 144 12.08 13.58 7.35
N SER A 145 12.12 14.87 6.99
CA SER A 145 12.56 15.26 5.64
C SER A 145 14.00 14.83 5.46
N LEU A 146 14.30 14.03 4.46
CA LEU A 146 15.66 13.73 4.04
C LEU A 146 16.30 15.05 3.61
N LYS A 147 17.10 15.65 4.48
CA LYS A 147 18.03 16.71 4.04
C LYS A 147 19.09 16.03 3.19
N PRO A 148 19.36 16.51 1.97
CA PRO A 148 20.53 16.06 1.26
C PRO A 148 21.75 16.36 2.14
N GLU A 149 22.56 15.35 2.42
CA GLU A 149 23.83 15.55 3.10
C GLU A 149 24.65 16.54 2.30
N ALA A 150 24.93 17.69 2.90
CA ALA A 150 25.85 18.66 2.35
C ALA A 150 27.22 17.98 2.31
N THR A 151 27.69 17.70 1.10
CA THR A 151 29.04 17.21 0.83
C THR A 151 30.01 18.24 1.41
N SER A 152 30.62 17.94 2.56
CA SER A 152 31.70 18.72 3.11
C SER A 152 32.90 18.57 2.17
N LYS A 153 33.08 19.52 1.26
CA LYS A 153 34.34 19.69 0.58
C LYS A 153 35.40 20.06 1.61
N GLY A 154 36.24 19.08 1.93
CA GLY A 154 37.49 19.33 2.63
C GLY A 154 38.33 20.33 1.81
N SER A 155 38.56 21.47 2.38
CA SER A 155 39.58 22.40 1.92
C SER A 155 40.88 22.03 2.62
N ASP A 156 41.68 21.19 1.99
CA ASP A 156 43.10 21.13 2.26
C ASP A 156 43.72 22.42 1.74
N SER A 157 44.12 23.30 2.63
CA SER A 157 45.04 24.40 2.36
C SER A 157 46.34 24.05 3.00
N ASN A 158 47.24 23.62 2.16
CA ASN A 158 48.66 23.50 2.44
C ASN A 158 49.30 24.90 2.51
N SER A 159 50.10 25.14 3.54
CA SER A 159 51.28 26.02 3.50
C SER A 159 52.22 25.62 4.61
#